data_7a5dd08aab672e1e10325e1fe2ad2224
#
_entry.id   7a5dd08aab672e1e10325e1fe2ad2224
#
_cell.length_a   1.000
_cell.length_b   1.000
_cell.length_c   1.000
_cell.angle_alpha   90.00
_cell.angle_beta   90.00
_cell.angle_gamma   90.00
#
_symmetry.space_group_name_H-M   'P 1'
#
loop_
_entity.id
_entity.type
_entity.pdbx_description
1 polymer ?
#
loop_
_entity_poly.entity_id
_entity_poly.type
_entity_poly.pdbx_seq_one_letter_code
_entity_poly.pdbx_strand_id
1 'polypeptide(L)'
;MIVIGVKSMEKSVLDTICASLDNFFESERKIGTYIIQNTAKVVDMTVGELAQACGVSDASVSRFCKKIDMKGFHHLKITLAKEISERGKEGEEEVSNHISVNDIDQSLKNILANKVTEITQTVSMMDTKQLHEILNLLNNAKTVQFFAVGNTIPVAIDGAFKLNQIGIPAVSGTIWETQIGYTYNMTADDVVIAISNSGESTAVLRALEAARSAEATTISIT
;
A
#
# COMPACT_ATOMS: atom_id res chain seq x y z
N MET A 1 -4.75 -19.01 8.13
CA MET A 1 -4.39 -17.60 7.87
C MET A 1 -5.25 -17.12 6.71
N ILE A 2 -6.17 -16.22 6.99
CA ILE A 2 -6.91 -15.53 5.95
C ILE A 2 -6.15 -14.23 5.65
N VAL A 3 -5.62 -14.11 4.45
CA VAL A 3 -4.98 -12.89 3.98
C VAL A 3 -6.00 -12.16 3.13
N ILE A 4 -6.47 -11.01 3.60
CA ILE A 4 -7.14 -10.07 2.71
C ILE A 4 -5.99 -9.40 1.94
N GLY A 5 -5.45 -10.13 0.97
CA GLY A 5 -4.50 -9.61 0.00
C GLY A 5 -5.26 -9.31 -1.26
N VAL A 6 -5.09 -8.14 -1.78
CA VAL A 6 -5.40 -7.85 -3.16
C VAL A 6 -4.62 -8.88 -3.98
N LYS A 7 -5.33 -9.71 -4.75
CA LYS A 7 -4.71 -10.64 -5.71
C LYS A 7 -3.68 -9.82 -6.47
N SER A 8 -2.42 -10.21 -6.46
CA SER A 8 -1.32 -9.43 -7.04
C SER A 8 -1.66 -9.00 -8.46
N MET A 9 -2.23 -7.82 -8.59
CA MET A 9 -2.02 -7.05 -9.83
C MET A 9 -0.51 -6.78 -9.89
N GLU A 10 0.06 -6.86 -11.07
CA GLU A 10 1.41 -6.33 -11.29
C GLU A 10 1.41 -4.94 -10.67
N LYS A 11 2.20 -4.77 -9.59
CA LYS A 11 2.28 -3.49 -8.85
C LYS A 11 2.54 -2.41 -9.90
N SER A 12 1.71 -1.36 -9.92
CA SER A 12 1.97 -0.21 -10.78
C SER A 12 3.41 0.24 -10.58
N VAL A 13 4.12 0.50 -11.69
CA VAL A 13 5.50 0.98 -11.60
C VAL A 13 5.56 2.31 -10.86
N LEU A 14 4.56 3.16 -11.06
CA LEU A 14 4.46 4.44 -10.34
C LEU A 14 4.28 4.23 -8.84
N ASP A 15 3.45 3.29 -8.42
CA ASP A 15 3.25 2.96 -7.01
C ASP A 15 4.53 2.37 -6.39
N THR A 16 5.25 1.53 -7.13
CA THR A 16 6.54 0.97 -6.71
C THR A 16 7.58 2.08 -6.50
N ILE A 17 7.65 3.05 -7.42
CA ILE A 17 8.55 4.20 -7.31
C ILE A 17 8.16 5.07 -6.11
N CYS A 18 6.87 5.39 -5.95
CA CYS A 18 6.37 6.21 -4.84
C CYS A 18 6.67 5.56 -3.48
N ALA A 19 6.39 4.27 -3.32
CA ALA A 19 6.63 3.54 -2.07
C ALA A 19 8.12 3.44 -1.69
N SER A 20 9.01 3.53 -2.69
CA SER A 20 10.45 3.40 -2.50
C SER A 20 11.22 4.72 -2.42
N LEU A 21 10.56 5.88 -2.61
CA LEU A 21 11.21 7.18 -2.70
C LEU A 21 12.10 7.52 -1.50
N ASP A 22 11.66 7.20 -0.30
CA ASP A 22 12.41 7.48 0.94
C ASP A 22 13.66 6.59 1.09
N ASN A 23 13.67 5.43 0.42
CA ASN A 23 14.75 4.45 0.45
C ASN A 23 15.73 4.60 -0.73
N PHE A 24 15.48 5.53 -1.64
CA PHE A 24 16.33 5.77 -2.79
C PHE A 24 17.54 6.66 -2.42
N PHE A 25 18.71 6.32 -3.00
CA PHE A 25 19.86 7.23 -3.00
C PHE A 25 19.53 8.49 -3.81
N GLU A 26 20.32 9.56 -3.59
CA GLU A 26 20.06 10.88 -4.19
C GLU A 26 19.82 10.84 -5.72
N SER A 27 20.65 10.11 -6.47
CA SER A 27 20.50 9.98 -7.92
C SER A 27 19.25 9.21 -8.33
N GLU A 28 18.89 8.17 -7.58
CA GLU A 28 17.69 7.35 -7.80
C GLU A 28 16.42 8.14 -7.47
N ARG A 29 16.46 8.93 -6.39
CA ARG A 29 15.36 9.81 -5.99
C ARG A 29 15.09 10.88 -7.05
N LYS A 30 16.14 11.48 -7.63
CA LYS A 30 15.98 12.43 -8.75
C LYS A 30 15.26 11.77 -9.93
N ILE A 31 15.66 10.56 -10.31
CA ILE A 31 15.02 9.81 -11.40
C ILE A 31 13.57 9.48 -11.07
N GLY A 32 13.32 8.89 -9.90
CA GLY A 32 11.97 8.50 -9.45
C GLY A 32 11.03 9.71 -9.40
N THR A 33 11.45 10.81 -8.79
CA THR A 33 10.67 12.06 -8.71
C THR A 33 10.36 12.61 -10.10
N TYR A 34 11.36 12.63 -11.01
CA TYR A 34 11.13 13.12 -12.37
C TYR A 34 10.11 12.26 -13.13
N ILE A 35 10.20 10.92 -13.01
CA ILE A 35 9.25 10.00 -13.65
C ILE A 35 7.83 10.25 -13.15
N ILE A 36 7.63 10.35 -11.84
CA ILE A 36 6.32 10.60 -11.24
C ILE A 36 5.72 11.91 -11.75
N GLN A 37 6.52 12.97 -11.79
CA GLN A 37 6.07 14.32 -12.20
C GLN A 37 5.87 14.47 -13.70
N ASN A 38 6.51 13.64 -14.52
CA ASN A 38 6.54 13.77 -15.97
C ASN A 38 6.26 12.45 -16.70
N THR A 39 5.39 11.61 -16.16
CA THR A 39 5.16 10.23 -16.64
C THR A 39 4.87 10.17 -18.14
N ALA A 40 3.95 10.97 -18.64
CA ALA A 40 3.61 11.01 -20.06
C ALA A 40 4.81 11.40 -20.94
N LYS A 41 5.61 12.40 -20.50
CA LYS A 41 6.80 12.84 -21.23
C LYS A 41 7.90 11.77 -21.27
N VAL A 42 8.08 11.03 -20.15
CA VAL A 42 9.11 9.99 -20.03
C VAL A 42 8.90 8.85 -21.03
N VAL A 43 7.65 8.55 -21.38
CA VAL A 43 7.33 7.52 -22.39
C VAL A 43 7.95 7.83 -23.76
N ASP A 44 8.10 9.08 -24.12
CA ASP A 44 8.68 9.51 -25.39
C ASP A 44 10.19 9.78 -25.34
N MET A 45 10.78 9.84 -24.14
CA MET A 45 12.21 10.14 -23.94
C MET A 45 13.12 8.96 -24.27
N THR A 46 14.35 9.26 -24.66
CA THR A 46 15.48 8.33 -24.65
C THR A 46 16.12 8.21 -23.27
N VAL A 47 16.92 7.19 -23.03
CA VAL A 47 17.65 7.05 -21.75
C VAL A 47 18.57 8.25 -21.48
N GLY A 48 19.22 8.77 -22.52
CA GLY A 48 20.10 9.94 -22.41
C GLY A 48 19.32 11.23 -22.07
N GLU A 49 18.15 11.45 -22.67
CA GLU A 49 17.29 12.59 -22.34
C GLU A 49 16.79 12.54 -20.91
N LEU A 50 16.38 11.37 -20.42
CA LEU A 50 16.01 11.20 -19.01
C LEU A 50 17.21 11.44 -18.07
N ALA A 51 18.37 10.88 -18.41
CA ALA A 51 19.58 11.07 -17.64
C ALA A 51 19.98 12.56 -17.56
N GLN A 52 19.92 13.27 -18.69
CA GLN A 52 20.18 14.71 -18.75
C GLN A 52 19.17 15.51 -17.92
N ALA A 53 17.87 15.20 -18.06
CA ALA A 53 16.81 15.91 -17.32
C ALA A 53 16.92 15.71 -15.79
N CYS A 54 17.43 14.56 -15.34
CA CYS A 54 17.65 14.27 -13.93
C CYS A 54 19.03 14.69 -13.41
N GLY A 55 19.94 15.12 -14.28
CA GLY A 55 21.33 15.45 -13.92
C GLY A 55 22.11 14.20 -13.44
N VAL A 56 21.92 13.04 -14.08
CA VAL A 56 22.56 11.76 -13.77
C VAL A 56 23.14 11.13 -15.03
N SER A 57 23.88 10.00 -14.89
CA SER A 57 24.37 9.23 -16.03
C SER A 57 23.35 8.21 -16.54
N ASP A 58 23.45 7.81 -17.83
CA ASP A 58 22.65 6.73 -18.44
C ASP A 58 22.78 5.41 -17.65
N ALA A 59 23.96 5.15 -17.12
CA ALA A 59 24.20 4.00 -16.25
C ALA A 59 23.42 4.06 -14.94
N SER A 60 23.16 5.26 -14.40
CA SER A 60 22.34 5.47 -13.21
C SER A 60 20.85 5.20 -13.52
N VAL A 61 20.36 5.63 -14.67
CA VAL A 61 19.00 5.31 -15.14
C VAL A 61 18.83 3.81 -15.31
N SER A 62 19.81 3.14 -15.94
CA SER A 62 19.76 1.69 -16.14
C SER A 62 19.77 0.90 -14.82
N ARG A 63 20.54 1.34 -13.82
CA ARG A 63 20.56 0.74 -12.47
C ARG A 63 19.26 0.99 -11.74
N PHE A 64 18.70 2.20 -11.83
CA PHE A 64 17.40 2.54 -11.27
C PHE A 64 16.31 1.62 -11.79
N CYS A 65 16.23 1.42 -13.13
CA CYS A 65 15.27 0.50 -13.71
C CYS A 65 15.36 -0.91 -13.12
N LYS A 66 16.59 -1.45 -12.98
CA LYS A 66 16.79 -2.78 -12.38
C LYS A 66 16.36 -2.83 -10.91
N LYS A 67 16.58 -1.74 -10.16
CA LYS A 67 16.20 -1.64 -8.74
C LYS A 67 14.70 -1.67 -8.51
N ILE A 68 13.92 -1.18 -9.47
CA ILE A 68 12.45 -1.24 -9.47
C ILE A 68 11.89 -2.43 -10.27
N ASP A 69 12.67 -3.51 -10.39
CA ASP A 69 12.34 -4.76 -11.08
C ASP A 69 12.01 -4.63 -12.59
N MET A 70 12.46 -3.54 -13.22
CA MET A 70 12.35 -3.37 -14.66
C MET A 70 13.59 -3.95 -15.37
N LYS A 71 13.38 -4.67 -16.48
CA LYS A 71 14.49 -5.24 -17.29
C LYS A 71 15.41 -4.17 -17.89
N GLY A 72 14.96 -2.92 -17.97
CA GLY A 72 15.69 -1.76 -18.45
C GLY A 72 14.77 -0.62 -18.82
N PHE A 73 15.32 0.50 -19.31
CA PHE A 73 14.56 1.70 -19.60
C PHE A 73 13.46 1.50 -20.67
N HIS A 74 13.73 0.69 -21.68
CA HIS A 74 12.71 0.35 -22.69
C HIS A 74 11.50 -0.39 -22.07
N HIS A 75 11.74 -1.34 -21.16
CA HIS A 75 10.70 -2.04 -20.44
C HIS A 75 9.90 -1.10 -19.53
N LEU A 76 10.58 -0.20 -18.83
CA LEU A 76 9.97 0.86 -18.03
C LEU A 76 9.01 1.72 -18.89
N LYS A 77 9.46 2.19 -20.04
CA LYS A 77 8.63 2.98 -20.98
C LYS A 77 7.35 2.28 -21.41
N ILE A 78 7.48 1.00 -21.81
CA ILE A 78 6.31 0.20 -22.23
C ILE A 78 5.32 0.05 -21.08
N THR A 79 5.81 -0.23 -19.88
CA THR A 79 4.96 -0.39 -18.70
C THR A 79 4.27 0.92 -18.33
N LEU A 80 5.00 2.04 -18.34
CA LEU A 80 4.41 3.37 -18.13
C LEU A 80 3.36 3.73 -19.19
N ALA A 81 3.63 3.44 -20.47
CA ALA A 81 2.69 3.67 -21.55
C ALA A 81 1.40 2.85 -21.38
N LYS A 82 1.54 1.59 -20.94
CA LYS A 82 0.40 0.72 -20.64
C LYS A 82 -0.41 1.27 -19.45
N GLU A 83 0.25 1.66 -18.37
CA GLU A 83 -0.41 2.28 -17.20
C GLU A 83 -1.15 3.56 -17.57
N ILE A 84 -0.57 4.44 -18.40
CA ILE A 84 -1.22 5.65 -18.91
C ILE A 84 -2.44 5.30 -19.75
N SER A 85 -2.31 4.31 -20.67
CA SER A 85 -3.41 3.89 -21.54
C SER A 85 -4.57 3.24 -20.79
N GLU A 86 -4.28 2.49 -19.73
CA GLU A 86 -5.29 1.88 -18.86
C GLU A 86 -6.01 2.96 -18.03
N ARG A 87 -5.29 3.95 -17.52
CA ARG A 87 -5.87 5.12 -16.84
C ARG A 87 -6.67 6.03 -17.77
N GLY A 88 -6.28 6.16 -19.05
CA GLY A 88 -6.97 6.99 -20.05
C GLY A 88 -8.29 6.41 -20.58
N LYS A 89 -8.63 5.15 -20.27
CA LYS A 89 -9.90 4.54 -20.65
C LYS A 89 -11.06 4.81 -19.69
N GLU A 90 -10.77 5.40 -18.55
CA GLU A 90 -11.77 5.73 -17.52
C GLU A 90 -12.07 7.24 -17.43
N GLY A 91 -12.39 7.88 -18.59
CA GLY A 91 -13.08 9.19 -18.62
C GLY A 91 -12.18 10.42 -18.45
N GLU A 92 -12.12 11.18 -19.49
CA GLU A 92 -11.76 12.57 -19.75
C GLU A 92 -11.59 13.51 -18.53
N GLU A 93 -10.45 13.39 -17.83
CA GLU A 93 -9.71 14.51 -17.22
C GLU A 93 -8.34 13.93 -16.83
N GLU A 94 -7.23 14.58 -17.22
CA GLU A 94 -5.87 14.21 -16.80
C GLU A 94 -5.78 14.24 -15.28
N VAL A 95 -6.04 13.10 -14.63
CA VAL A 95 -5.88 12.96 -13.19
C VAL A 95 -4.39 12.79 -12.90
N SER A 96 -3.76 13.87 -12.51
CA SER A 96 -2.38 13.91 -12.08
C SER A 96 -2.27 13.67 -10.57
N ASN A 97 -1.28 12.91 -10.12
CA ASN A 97 -0.91 12.83 -8.71
C ASN A 97 -0.23 14.11 -8.20
N HIS A 98 -0.16 15.13 -9.04
CA HIS A 98 0.51 16.38 -8.71
C HIS A 98 -0.35 17.22 -7.76
N ILE A 99 0.17 17.46 -6.58
CA ILE A 99 -0.41 18.37 -5.58
C ILE A 99 0.49 19.60 -5.51
N SER A 100 -0.09 20.79 -5.77
CA SER A 100 0.62 22.05 -5.73
C SER A 100 -0.14 23.06 -4.87
N VAL A 101 0.56 23.71 -3.96
CA VAL A 101 -0.01 24.83 -3.17
C VAL A 101 -0.32 26.06 -4.02
N ASN A 102 0.24 26.13 -5.23
CA ASN A 102 0.01 27.24 -6.16
C ASN A 102 -1.26 27.04 -7.00
N ASP A 103 -1.82 25.82 -7.02
CA ASP A 103 -3.07 25.49 -7.71
C ASP A 103 -3.88 24.51 -6.83
N ILE A 104 -4.57 25.09 -5.87
CA ILE A 104 -5.35 24.34 -4.87
C ILE A 104 -6.56 23.68 -5.53
N ASP A 105 -7.23 24.35 -6.47
CA ASP A 105 -8.43 23.82 -7.12
C ASP A 105 -8.12 22.56 -7.93
N GLN A 106 -7.04 22.58 -8.73
CA GLN A 106 -6.61 21.40 -9.46
C GLN A 106 -6.11 20.29 -8.50
N SER A 107 -5.42 20.66 -7.43
CA SER A 107 -4.96 19.70 -6.41
C SER A 107 -6.12 18.98 -5.74
N LEU A 108 -7.21 19.67 -5.41
CA LEU A 108 -8.42 19.06 -4.83
C LEU A 108 -9.10 18.11 -5.80
N LYS A 109 -9.19 18.46 -7.09
CA LYS A 109 -9.72 17.59 -8.14
C LYS A 109 -8.88 16.31 -8.28
N ASN A 110 -7.56 16.45 -8.30
CA ASN A 110 -6.63 15.32 -8.38
C ASN A 110 -6.77 14.39 -7.16
N ILE A 111 -6.84 14.96 -5.95
CA ILE A 111 -7.06 14.18 -4.72
C ILE A 111 -8.38 13.41 -4.79
N LEU A 112 -9.46 14.09 -5.18
CA LEU A 112 -10.78 13.45 -5.29
C LEU A 112 -10.76 12.27 -6.27
N ALA A 113 -10.26 12.50 -7.48
CA ALA A 113 -10.21 11.46 -8.52
C ALA A 113 -9.36 10.27 -8.10
N ASN A 114 -8.18 10.51 -7.50
CA ASN A 114 -7.31 9.45 -6.97
C ASN A 114 -8.03 8.65 -5.87
N LYS A 115 -8.71 9.31 -4.93
CA LYS A 115 -9.43 8.62 -3.85
C LYS A 115 -10.62 7.82 -4.35
N VAL A 116 -11.36 8.30 -5.34
CA VAL A 116 -12.43 7.55 -5.99
C VAL A 116 -11.87 6.30 -6.68
N THR A 117 -10.77 6.43 -7.41
CA THR A 117 -10.10 5.31 -8.08
C THR A 117 -9.61 4.27 -7.06
N GLU A 118 -8.89 4.68 -6.01
CA GLU A 118 -8.41 3.79 -4.95
C GLU A 118 -9.56 3.00 -4.29
N ILE A 119 -10.66 3.67 -3.94
CA ILE A 119 -11.82 3.03 -3.32
C ILE A 119 -12.48 2.06 -4.29
N THR A 120 -12.68 2.47 -5.55
CA THR A 120 -13.31 1.63 -6.57
C THR A 120 -12.50 0.36 -6.83
N GLN A 121 -11.19 0.49 -6.97
CA GLN A 121 -10.28 -0.64 -7.14
C GLN A 121 -10.31 -1.57 -5.93
N THR A 122 -10.23 -1.03 -4.72
CA THR A 122 -10.29 -1.82 -3.48
C THR A 122 -11.57 -2.66 -3.43
N VAL A 123 -12.73 -2.04 -3.67
CA VAL A 123 -14.03 -2.75 -3.65
C VAL A 123 -14.11 -3.80 -4.75
N SER A 124 -13.64 -3.50 -5.96
CA SER A 124 -13.69 -4.43 -7.09
C SER A 124 -12.82 -5.69 -6.91
N MET A 125 -11.79 -5.59 -6.07
CA MET A 125 -10.86 -6.68 -5.79
C MET A 125 -11.26 -7.52 -4.56
N MET A 126 -12.28 -7.12 -3.81
CA MET A 126 -12.75 -7.88 -2.64
C MET A 126 -13.41 -9.20 -3.05
N ASP A 127 -12.93 -10.30 -2.47
CA ASP A 127 -13.61 -11.58 -2.56
C ASP A 127 -14.75 -11.65 -1.54
N THR A 128 -16.00 -11.67 -2.03
CA THR A 128 -17.20 -11.70 -1.18
C THR A 128 -17.29 -12.96 -0.31
N LYS A 129 -16.78 -14.10 -0.75
CA LYS A 129 -16.76 -15.34 0.05
C LYS A 129 -15.78 -15.21 1.21
N GLN A 130 -14.56 -14.74 0.92
CA GLN A 130 -13.56 -14.49 1.95
C GLN A 130 -14.07 -13.44 2.96
N LEU A 131 -14.76 -12.39 2.48
CA LEU A 131 -15.34 -11.38 3.36
C LEU A 131 -16.41 -11.99 4.28
N HIS A 132 -17.28 -12.87 3.77
CA HIS A 132 -18.24 -13.60 4.60
C HIS A 132 -17.58 -14.49 5.66
N GLU A 133 -16.51 -15.19 5.33
CA GLU A 133 -15.74 -15.98 6.30
C GLU A 133 -15.17 -15.10 7.40
N ILE A 134 -14.58 -13.96 7.05
CA ILE A 134 -14.05 -12.99 8.01
C ILE A 134 -15.13 -12.44 8.92
N LEU A 135 -16.29 -12.05 8.37
CA LEU A 135 -17.40 -11.54 9.18
C LEU A 135 -17.88 -12.61 10.18
N ASN A 136 -17.96 -13.88 9.78
CA ASN A 136 -18.29 -14.98 10.68
C ASN A 136 -17.24 -15.19 11.78
N LEU A 137 -15.95 -15.11 11.44
CA LEU A 137 -14.86 -15.21 12.41
C LEU A 137 -14.95 -14.08 13.44
N LEU A 138 -15.14 -12.83 13.01
CA LEU A 138 -15.24 -11.69 13.90
C LEU A 138 -16.47 -11.75 14.81
N ASN A 139 -17.60 -12.20 14.28
CA ASN A 139 -18.86 -12.29 15.05
C ASN A 139 -18.82 -13.39 16.13
N ASN A 140 -17.98 -14.42 15.94
CA ASN A 140 -17.84 -15.52 16.89
C ASN A 140 -16.57 -15.44 17.75
N ALA A 141 -15.72 -14.44 17.52
CA ALA A 141 -14.50 -14.25 18.27
C ALA A 141 -14.80 -13.88 19.73
N LYS A 142 -14.08 -14.49 20.67
CA LYS A 142 -14.09 -14.10 22.08
C LYS A 142 -13.49 -12.71 22.27
N THR A 143 -12.38 -12.45 21.57
CA THR A 143 -11.72 -11.13 21.51
C THR A 143 -11.08 -10.93 20.15
N VAL A 144 -11.18 -9.72 19.61
CA VAL A 144 -10.48 -9.31 18.40
C VAL A 144 -9.35 -8.35 18.79
N GLN A 145 -8.12 -8.69 18.46
CA GLN A 145 -6.99 -7.78 18.62
C GLN A 145 -6.65 -7.13 17.29
N PHE A 146 -6.56 -5.80 17.25
CA PHE A 146 -5.90 -5.09 16.16
C PHE A 146 -4.44 -4.86 16.51
N PHE A 147 -3.54 -5.28 15.61
CA PHE A 147 -2.11 -5.10 15.73
C PHE A 147 -1.58 -4.21 14.59
N ALA A 148 -0.87 -3.15 14.94
CA ALA A 148 -0.31 -2.22 13.98
C ALA A 148 0.94 -1.52 14.53
N VAL A 149 1.76 -0.93 13.64
CA VAL A 149 2.93 -0.13 14.03
C VAL A 149 2.98 1.18 13.24
N GLY A 150 3.56 2.21 13.85
CA GLY A 150 3.73 3.51 13.20
C GLY A 150 2.39 4.15 12.80
N ASN A 151 2.29 4.60 11.55
CA ASN A 151 1.13 5.34 11.04
C ASN A 151 -0.16 4.51 10.93
N THR A 152 -0.09 3.18 11.04
CA THR A 152 -1.27 2.32 11.01
C THR A 152 -1.91 2.12 12.40
N ILE A 153 -1.25 2.54 13.49
CA ILE A 153 -1.79 2.48 14.85
C ILE A 153 -3.13 3.20 14.99
N PRO A 154 -3.34 4.42 14.49
CA PRO A 154 -4.65 5.10 14.57
C PRO A 154 -5.77 4.29 13.92
N VAL A 155 -5.50 3.61 12.80
CA VAL A 155 -6.48 2.77 12.10
C VAL A 155 -6.85 1.54 12.96
N ALA A 156 -5.86 0.92 13.60
CA ALA A 156 -6.07 -0.20 14.52
C ALA A 156 -6.92 0.20 15.74
N ILE A 157 -6.66 1.37 16.32
CA ILE A 157 -7.44 1.92 17.44
C ILE A 157 -8.88 2.19 17.02
N ASP A 158 -9.09 2.83 15.85
CA ASP A 158 -10.42 3.09 15.30
C ASP A 158 -11.19 1.79 15.02
N GLY A 159 -10.50 0.77 14.47
CA GLY A 159 -11.07 -0.56 14.25
C GLY A 159 -11.55 -1.20 15.56
N ALA A 160 -10.71 -1.22 16.59
CA ALA A 160 -11.08 -1.76 17.89
C ALA A 160 -12.25 -0.98 18.53
N PHE A 161 -12.23 0.34 18.43
CA PHE A 161 -13.31 1.19 18.91
C PHE A 161 -14.63 0.85 18.23
N LYS A 162 -14.67 0.75 16.91
CA LYS A 162 -15.86 0.44 16.13
C LYS A 162 -16.43 -0.96 16.40
N LEU A 163 -15.58 -1.97 16.56
CA LEU A 163 -16.04 -3.31 16.92
C LEU A 163 -16.67 -3.32 18.31
N ASN A 164 -16.08 -2.64 19.29
CA ASN A 164 -16.68 -2.51 20.62
C ASN A 164 -18.04 -1.79 20.59
N GLN A 165 -18.23 -0.80 19.70
CA GLN A 165 -19.51 -0.12 19.54
C GLN A 165 -20.64 -1.06 19.09
N ILE A 166 -20.33 -2.09 18.32
CA ILE A 166 -21.32 -3.07 17.84
C ILE A 166 -21.36 -4.34 18.70
N GLY A 167 -20.69 -4.34 19.85
CA GLY A 167 -20.74 -5.43 20.83
C GLY A 167 -19.72 -6.56 20.60
N ILE A 168 -18.77 -6.41 19.68
CA ILE A 168 -17.66 -7.35 19.49
C ILE A 168 -16.49 -6.90 20.35
N PRO A 169 -16.06 -7.70 21.36
CA PRO A 169 -14.94 -7.32 22.22
C PRO A 169 -13.67 -7.14 21.40
N ALA A 170 -13.07 -5.96 21.44
CA ALA A 170 -11.88 -5.67 20.66
C ALA A 170 -10.87 -4.84 21.45
N VAL A 171 -9.58 -5.09 21.21
CA VAL A 171 -8.46 -4.39 21.83
C VAL A 171 -7.44 -3.94 20.79
N SER A 172 -6.76 -2.85 21.11
CA SER A 172 -5.58 -2.36 20.38
C SER A 172 -4.69 -1.62 21.36
N GLY A 173 -3.44 -1.36 20.98
CA GLY A 173 -2.48 -0.62 21.81
C GLY A 173 -1.73 0.43 21.00
N THR A 174 -1.17 1.42 21.69
CA THR A 174 -0.38 2.49 21.08
C THR A 174 1.11 2.17 21.03
N ILE A 175 1.56 1.23 21.83
CA ILE A 175 2.95 0.81 21.91
C ILE A 175 3.08 -0.70 21.70
N TRP A 176 4.22 -1.10 21.18
CA TRP A 176 4.54 -2.50 20.85
C TRP A 176 4.34 -3.45 22.05
N GLU A 177 4.89 -3.08 23.20
CA GLU A 177 4.90 -3.94 24.40
C GLU A 177 3.48 -4.28 24.87
N THR A 178 2.57 -3.32 24.80
CA THR A 178 1.16 -3.55 25.13
C THR A 178 0.49 -4.45 24.11
N GLN A 179 0.71 -4.19 22.83
CA GLN A 179 0.10 -4.99 21.76
C GLN A 179 0.56 -6.45 21.78
N ILE A 180 1.88 -6.67 21.90
CA ILE A 180 2.43 -8.03 21.94
C ILE A 180 2.02 -8.76 23.22
N GLY A 181 1.87 -8.03 24.33
CA GLY A 181 1.34 -8.57 25.58
C GLY A 181 -0.09 -9.09 25.45
N TYR A 182 -0.94 -8.40 24.69
CA TYR A 182 -2.28 -8.91 24.34
C TYR A 182 -2.18 -10.18 23.49
N THR A 183 -1.29 -10.19 22.49
CA THR A 183 -1.13 -11.33 21.58
C THR A 183 -0.73 -12.61 22.33
N TYR A 184 0.13 -12.53 23.34
CA TYR A 184 0.51 -13.68 24.13
C TYR A 184 -0.62 -14.25 25.01
N ASN A 185 -1.69 -13.49 25.23
CA ASN A 185 -2.87 -13.94 25.98
C ASN A 185 -4.01 -14.41 25.07
N MET A 186 -3.83 -14.40 23.75
CA MET A 186 -4.82 -14.91 22.81
C MET A 186 -4.89 -16.43 22.84
N THR A 187 -6.02 -16.95 22.39
CA THR A 187 -6.35 -18.39 22.33
C THR A 187 -6.95 -18.74 20.97
N ALA A 188 -7.29 -19.98 20.74
CA ALA A 188 -7.96 -20.43 19.52
C ALA A 188 -9.33 -19.76 19.26
N ASP A 189 -9.97 -19.22 20.31
CA ASP A 189 -11.24 -18.52 20.22
C ASP A 189 -11.10 -17.03 19.85
N ASP A 190 -9.87 -16.56 19.67
CA ASP A 190 -9.57 -15.16 19.44
C ASP A 190 -9.12 -14.91 17.99
N VAL A 191 -9.26 -13.64 17.54
CA VAL A 191 -8.84 -13.21 16.22
C VAL A 191 -7.83 -12.07 16.35
N VAL A 192 -6.71 -12.16 15.62
CA VAL A 192 -5.73 -11.08 15.50
C VAL A 192 -5.77 -10.49 14.09
N ILE A 193 -6.11 -9.21 13.98
CA ILE A 193 -6.09 -8.44 12.74
C ILE A 193 -4.81 -7.62 12.71
N ALA A 194 -3.90 -7.92 11.81
CA ALA A 194 -2.67 -7.18 11.61
C ALA A 194 -2.80 -6.20 10.44
N ILE A 195 -2.45 -4.93 10.67
CA ILE A 195 -2.51 -3.87 9.64
C ILE A 195 -1.09 -3.43 9.32
N SER A 196 -0.69 -3.55 8.05
CA SER A 196 0.64 -3.15 7.58
C SER A 196 0.57 -2.62 6.15
N ASN A 197 0.99 -1.39 5.92
CA ASN A 197 1.01 -0.82 4.58
C ASN A 197 2.01 -1.51 3.63
N SER A 198 3.13 -2.00 4.13
CA SER A 198 4.15 -2.68 3.32
C SER A 198 4.02 -4.21 3.30
N GLY A 199 3.29 -4.79 4.27
CA GLY A 199 3.28 -6.24 4.50
C GLY A 199 4.60 -6.82 5.04
N GLU A 200 5.66 -6.01 5.15
CA GLU A 200 7.03 -6.46 5.48
C GLU A 200 7.51 -6.04 6.88
N SER A 201 6.67 -5.39 7.66
CA SER A 201 7.05 -4.95 9.01
C SER A 201 7.41 -6.14 9.90
N THR A 202 8.68 -6.23 10.31
CA THR A 202 9.19 -7.30 11.18
C THR A 202 8.39 -7.38 12.49
N ALA A 203 7.96 -6.25 13.03
CA ALA A 203 7.16 -6.21 14.24
C ALA A 203 5.78 -6.85 14.03
N VAL A 204 5.11 -6.55 12.90
CA VAL A 204 3.82 -7.14 12.54
C VAL A 204 3.96 -8.63 12.29
N LEU A 205 5.01 -9.05 11.57
CA LEU A 205 5.27 -10.47 11.30
C LEU A 205 5.48 -11.26 12.60
N ARG A 206 6.26 -10.73 13.55
CA ARG A 206 6.47 -11.36 14.86
C ARG A 206 5.17 -11.49 15.67
N ALA A 207 4.29 -10.47 15.61
CA ALA A 207 2.99 -10.54 16.26
C ALA A 207 2.10 -11.63 15.65
N LEU A 208 2.09 -11.77 14.33
CA LEU A 208 1.36 -12.84 13.65
C LEU A 208 1.92 -14.22 13.98
N GLU A 209 3.24 -14.37 14.11
CA GLU A 209 3.88 -15.60 14.57
C GLU A 209 3.47 -15.95 16.00
N ALA A 210 3.47 -14.96 16.91
CA ALA A 210 3.02 -15.15 18.29
C ALA A 210 1.54 -15.53 18.36
N ALA A 211 0.68 -14.86 17.59
CA ALA A 211 -0.75 -15.19 17.50
C ALA A 211 -0.98 -16.62 17.02
N ARG A 212 -0.25 -17.06 15.99
CA ARG A 212 -0.32 -18.46 15.51
C ARG A 212 0.17 -19.47 16.55
N SER A 213 1.22 -19.12 17.29
CA SER A 213 1.71 -19.98 18.38
C SER A 213 0.70 -20.11 19.52
N ALA A 214 -0.17 -19.13 19.68
CA ALA A 214 -1.31 -19.14 20.60
C ALA A 214 -2.59 -19.74 19.97
N GLU A 215 -2.48 -20.33 18.77
CA GLU A 215 -3.57 -20.93 17.98
C GLU A 215 -4.66 -19.93 17.55
N ALA A 216 -4.48 -18.63 17.77
CA ALA A 216 -5.43 -17.59 17.38
C ALA A 216 -5.57 -17.49 15.86
N THR A 217 -6.77 -17.19 15.38
CA THR A 217 -7.00 -16.91 13.96
C THR A 217 -6.36 -15.60 13.57
N THR A 218 -5.61 -15.59 12.45
CA THR A 218 -4.91 -14.38 11.98
C THR A 218 -5.48 -13.86 10.67
N ILE A 219 -5.74 -12.56 10.60
CA ILE A 219 -6.17 -11.81 9.42
C ILE A 219 -5.14 -10.72 9.16
N SER A 220 -4.72 -10.54 7.91
CA SER A 220 -3.80 -9.48 7.51
C SER A 220 -4.48 -8.51 6.55
N ILE A 221 -4.30 -7.21 6.77
CA ILE A 221 -4.68 -6.13 5.88
C ILE A 221 -3.38 -5.46 5.42
N THR A 222 -3.04 -5.61 4.12
CA THR A 222 -1.79 -5.09 3.54
C THR A 222 -2.05 -4.41 2.20
#